data_76978ef9dba9dd7d177d2e57d6679bcd
#
_entry.id   76978ef9dba9dd7d177d2e57d6679bcd
#
_cell.length_a   1.000
_cell.length_b   1.000
_cell.length_c   1.000
_cell.angle_alpha   90.00
_cell.angle_beta   90.00
_cell.angle_gamma   90.00
#
_symmetry.space_group_name_H-M   'P 1'
#
loop_
_entity.id
_entity.type
_entity.pdbx_description
1 polymer ?
#
loop_
_entity_poly.entity_id
_entity_poly.type
_entity_poly.pdbx_seq_one_letter_code
_entity_poly.pdbx_strand_id
1 'polypeptide(L)'
;QLLAQAGVTRSEVFIGNVVKCRPPENRDPLPDELSACDVFLERQIEAINPSIIVTLGRFSMGKYMQGAKISQIHGQMRKVGERYVISMFHPAAALHQAALKPAILADFAKLPELLEEARTALGRSAPIKKVAELKEDLQQLNLF
;
A
#
# COMPACT_ATOMS: atom_id res chain seq x y z
N GLN A 1 -8.28 10.18 -1.50
CA GLN A 1 -8.98 10.18 -0.20
C GLN A 1 -8.29 9.26 0.82
N LEU A 2 -8.09 7.95 0.51
CA LEU A 2 -7.50 7.00 1.47
C LEU A 2 -6.06 7.35 1.90
N LEU A 3 -5.19 7.79 0.98
CA LEU A 3 -3.85 8.25 1.32
C LEU A 3 -3.87 9.47 2.24
N ALA A 4 -4.78 10.41 2.00
CA ALA A 4 -4.95 11.58 2.87
C ALA A 4 -5.40 11.19 4.29
N GLN A 5 -6.24 10.15 4.44
CA GLN A 5 -6.58 9.60 5.75
C GLN A 5 -5.37 8.99 6.47
N ALA A 6 -4.44 8.42 5.70
CA ALA A 6 -3.19 7.89 6.20
C ALA A 6 -2.12 8.98 6.46
N GLY A 7 -2.44 10.27 6.28
CA GLY A 7 -1.49 11.36 6.44
C GLY A 7 -0.33 11.33 5.42
N VAL A 8 -0.54 10.65 4.28
CA VAL A 8 0.48 10.46 3.24
C VAL A 8 0.04 11.15 1.96
N THR A 9 0.91 11.95 1.37
CA THR A 9 0.64 12.63 0.11
C THR A 9 0.91 11.72 -1.09
N ARG A 10 0.33 12.04 -2.24
CA ARG A 10 0.55 11.27 -3.48
C ARG A 10 2.01 11.28 -3.95
N SER A 11 2.74 12.35 -3.65
CA SER A 11 4.15 12.52 -4.01
C SER A 11 5.10 11.67 -3.16
N GLU A 12 4.68 11.24 -1.98
CA GLU A 12 5.48 10.41 -1.06
C GLU A 12 5.38 8.92 -1.37
N VAL A 13 4.52 8.51 -2.29
CA VAL A 13 4.28 7.10 -2.60
C VAL A 13 4.50 6.81 -4.08
N PHE A 14 5.08 5.64 -4.35
CA PHE A 14 5.04 5.01 -5.66
C PHE A 14 3.87 4.04 -5.70
N ILE A 15 3.04 4.12 -6.74
CA ILE A 15 1.93 3.20 -6.96
C ILE A 15 2.23 2.40 -8.21
N GLY A 16 2.36 1.10 -8.06
CA GLY A 16 2.60 0.16 -9.14
C GLY A 16 1.63 -1.00 -9.12
N ASN A 17 1.61 -1.76 -10.20
CA ASN A 17 0.81 -2.97 -10.33
C ASN A 17 1.71 -4.20 -10.43
N VAL A 18 1.23 -5.34 -9.93
CA VAL A 18 1.91 -6.64 -10.04
C VAL A 18 1.96 -7.14 -11.48
N VAL A 19 0.96 -6.82 -12.30
CA VAL A 19 0.99 -7.02 -13.75
C VAL A 19 1.16 -5.69 -14.46
N LYS A 20 1.93 -5.67 -15.56
CA LYS A 20 2.23 -4.46 -16.34
C LYS A 20 1.29 -4.28 -17.53
N CYS A 21 0.63 -5.37 -17.94
CA CYS A 21 -0.38 -5.38 -18.99
C CYS A 21 -1.72 -5.77 -18.40
N ARG A 22 -2.79 -5.22 -18.94
CA ARG A 22 -4.15 -5.56 -18.51
C ARG A 22 -4.55 -6.93 -19.09
N PRO A 23 -4.93 -7.91 -18.25
CA PRO A 23 -5.44 -9.17 -18.76
C PRO A 23 -6.71 -8.97 -19.59
N PRO A 24 -6.92 -9.77 -20.66
CA PRO A 24 -8.15 -9.72 -21.45
C PRO A 24 -9.41 -9.83 -20.57
N GLU A 25 -10.46 -9.09 -20.93
CA GLU A 25 -11.77 -9.12 -20.25
C GLU A 25 -11.71 -8.85 -18.73
N ASN A 26 -10.62 -8.24 -18.23
CA ASN A 26 -10.36 -8.02 -16.80
C ASN A 26 -10.37 -9.31 -15.96
N ARG A 27 -10.06 -10.46 -16.56
CA ARG A 27 -9.88 -11.68 -15.80
C ARG A 27 -8.73 -11.56 -14.81
N ASP A 28 -8.68 -12.48 -13.87
CA ASP A 28 -7.52 -12.61 -12.99
C ASP A 28 -6.24 -12.90 -13.79
N PRO A 29 -5.10 -12.32 -13.39
CA PRO A 29 -3.82 -12.63 -14.01
C PRO A 29 -3.44 -14.09 -13.77
N LEU A 30 -2.88 -14.73 -14.79
CA LEU A 30 -2.36 -16.08 -14.71
C LEU A 30 -1.00 -16.09 -13.97
N PRO A 31 -0.59 -17.22 -13.38
CA PRO A 31 0.70 -17.32 -12.69
C PRO A 31 1.92 -16.97 -13.55
N ASP A 32 1.91 -17.34 -14.84
CA ASP A 32 2.94 -17.00 -15.79
C ASP A 32 2.98 -15.50 -16.15
N GLU A 33 1.83 -14.85 -16.22
CA GLU A 33 1.74 -13.40 -16.41
C GLU A 33 2.30 -12.64 -15.18
N LEU A 34 1.98 -13.10 -13.97
CA LEU A 34 2.54 -12.55 -12.74
C LEU A 34 4.07 -12.72 -12.71
N SER A 35 4.55 -13.92 -13.04
CA SER A 35 5.98 -14.24 -13.08
C SER A 35 6.72 -13.40 -14.13
N ALA A 36 6.18 -13.26 -15.33
CA ALA A 36 6.76 -12.43 -16.38
C ALA A 36 6.86 -10.95 -16.02
N CYS A 37 5.89 -10.45 -15.25
CA CYS A 37 5.88 -9.06 -14.80
C CYS A 37 6.72 -8.81 -13.56
N ASP A 38 7.07 -9.85 -12.80
CA ASP A 38 7.73 -9.74 -11.51
C ASP A 38 9.11 -9.09 -11.60
N VAL A 39 9.88 -9.39 -12.63
CA VAL A 39 11.21 -8.80 -12.86
C VAL A 39 11.16 -7.27 -12.96
N PHE A 40 10.10 -6.71 -13.53
CA PHE A 40 9.94 -5.26 -13.63
C PHE A 40 9.56 -4.65 -12.28
N LEU A 41 8.71 -5.35 -11.52
CA LEU A 41 8.31 -4.89 -10.18
C LEU A 41 9.50 -4.92 -9.23
N GLU A 42 10.30 -5.99 -9.24
CA GLU A 42 11.51 -6.08 -8.41
C GLU A 42 12.50 -4.95 -8.71
N ARG A 43 12.79 -4.68 -9.98
CA ARG A 43 13.65 -3.55 -10.37
C ARG A 43 13.13 -2.20 -9.87
N GLN A 44 11.81 -2.00 -9.89
CA GLN A 44 11.19 -0.79 -9.34
C GLN A 44 11.34 -0.72 -7.82
N ILE A 45 11.12 -1.82 -7.13
CA ILE A 45 11.27 -1.91 -5.67
C ILE A 45 12.74 -1.69 -5.25
N GLU A 46 13.69 -2.27 -5.98
CA GLU A 46 15.12 -2.07 -5.74
C GLU A 46 15.54 -0.61 -5.95
N ALA A 47 15.13 0.00 -7.05
CA ALA A 47 15.46 1.38 -7.38
C ALA A 47 14.88 2.38 -6.38
N ILE A 48 13.65 2.17 -5.92
CA ILE A 48 12.96 3.03 -4.95
C ILE A 48 13.46 2.74 -3.53
N ASN A 49 13.83 1.49 -3.24
CA ASN A 49 14.22 0.98 -1.94
C ASN A 49 13.28 1.43 -0.80
N PRO A 50 11.98 1.13 -0.90
CA PRO A 50 11.01 1.58 0.08
C PRO A 50 11.21 0.89 1.43
N SER A 51 10.95 1.60 2.52
CA SER A 51 10.91 1.01 3.86
C SER A 51 9.71 0.09 4.04
N ILE A 52 8.61 0.42 3.38
CA ILE A 52 7.32 -0.23 3.53
C ILE A 52 6.71 -0.47 2.16
N ILE A 53 6.14 -1.65 1.99
CA ILE A 53 5.33 -2.03 0.84
C ILE A 53 3.92 -2.28 1.33
N VAL A 54 2.95 -1.55 0.81
CA VAL A 54 1.53 -1.79 1.05
C VAL A 54 0.96 -2.58 -0.12
N THR A 55 0.53 -3.80 0.13
CA THR A 55 -0.10 -4.63 -0.90
C THR A 55 -1.62 -4.44 -0.86
N LEU A 56 -2.22 -4.20 -2.01
CA LEU A 56 -3.65 -4.01 -2.16
C LEU A 56 -4.28 -5.20 -2.89
N GLY A 57 -4.97 -6.03 -2.12
CA GLY A 57 -5.65 -7.22 -2.62
C GLY A 57 -4.78 -8.47 -2.70
N ARG A 58 -5.41 -9.59 -3.11
CA ARG A 58 -4.83 -10.94 -3.00
C ARG A 58 -3.59 -11.17 -3.88
N PHE A 59 -3.53 -10.58 -5.08
CA PHE A 59 -2.43 -10.84 -6.00
C PHE A 59 -1.12 -10.17 -5.54
N SER A 60 -1.18 -8.91 -5.14
CA SER A 60 -0.01 -8.22 -4.60
C SER A 60 0.43 -8.80 -3.26
N MET A 61 -0.51 -9.21 -2.40
CA MET A 61 -0.23 -9.89 -1.15
C MET A 61 0.45 -11.25 -1.39
N GLY A 62 -0.02 -12.02 -2.36
CA GLY A 62 0.49 -13.37 -2.67
C GLY A 62 1.97 -13.41 -3.01
N LYS A 63 2.54 -12.31 -3.52
CA LYS A 63 3.97 -12.17 -3.76
C LYS A 63 4.81 -12.31 -2.47
N TYR A 64 4.32 -11.80 -1.35
CA TYR A 64 5.05 -11.76 -0.09
C TYR A 64 4.55 -12.75 0.96
N MET A 65 3.29 -13.16 0.85
CA MET A 65 2.61 -13.97 1.86
C MET A 65 1.88 -15.14 1.18
N GLN A 66 2.66 -16.06 0.63
CA GLN A 66 2.13 -17.25 -0.05
C GLN A 66 1.25 -18.07 0.88
N GLY A 67 0.13 -18.56 0.36
CA GLY A 67 -0.82 -19.38 1.10
C GLY A 67 -1.71 -18.63 2.11
N ALA A 68 -1.43 -17.35 2.40
CA ALA A 68 -2.27 -16.56 3.28
C ALA A 68 -3.56 -16.09 2.60
N LYS A 69 -4.63 -15.94 3.40
CA LYS A 69 -5.89 -15.36 2.94
C LYS A 69 -5.98 -13.91 3.39
N ILE A 70 -6.30 -13.00 2.45
CA ILE A 70 -6.40 -11.57 2.75
C ILE A 70 -7.40 -11.28 3.87
N SER A 71 -8.49 -12.03 3.96
CA SER A 71 -9.49 -11.91 5.03
C SER A 71 -8.97 -12.19 6.44
N GLN A 72 -7.81 -12.83 6.56
CA GLN A 72 -7.21 -13.19 7.85
C GLN A 72 -6.06 -12.25 8.24
N ILE A 73 -5.41 -11.60 7.25
CA ILE A 73 -4.18 -10.85 7.49
C ILE A 73 -4.25 -9.39 7.05
N HIS A 74 -5.41 -8.92 6.59
CA HIS A 74 -5.55 -7.50 6.24
C HIS A 74 -5.29 -6.59 7.46
N GLY A 75 -4.72 -5.43 7.23
CA GLY A 75 -4.35 -4.48 8.28
C GLY A 75 -3.18 -4.93 9.16
N GLN A 76 -2.51 -6.04 8.82
CA GLN A 76 -1.34 -6.53 9.54
C GLN A 76 -0.04 -6.19 8.81
N MET A 77 0.97 -5.82 9.59
CA MET A 77 2.33 -5.59 9.12
C MET A 77 3.20 -6.79 9.43
N ARG A 78 4.04 -7.19 8.48
CA ARG A 78 5.04 -8.26 8.65
C ARG A 78 6.38 -7.84 8.07
N LYS A 79 7.46 -8.25 8.74
CA LYS A 79 8.81 -8.08 8.20
C LYS A 79 9.08 -9.16 7.15
N VAL A 80 9.49 -8.75 5.97
CA VAL A 80 9.87 -9.62 4.85
C VAL A 80 11.22 -9.15 4.33
N GLY A 81 12.28 -9.92 4.62
CA GLY A 81 13.65 -9.48 4.39
C GLY A 81 13.99 -8.21 5.16
N GLU A 82 14.45 -7.18 4.45
CA GLU A 82 14.84 -5.90 5.02
C GLU A 82 13.73 -4.84 4.99
N ARG A 83 12.50 -5.22 4.66
CA ARG A 83 11.36 -4.33 4.49
C ARG A 83 10.17 -4.78 5.31
N TYR A 84 9.24 -3.88 5.52
CA TYR A 84 7.94 -4.22 6.08
C TYR A 84 6.89 -4.28 4.98
N VAL A 85 6.00 -5.28 5.06
CA VAL A 85 4.88 -5.46 4.13
C VAL A 85 3.59 -5.38 4.93
N ILE A 86 2.67 -4.53 4.47
CA ILE A 86 1.33 -4.39 5.05
C ILE A 86 0.33 -4.88 4.02
N SER A 87 -0.50 -5.85 4.40
CA SER A 87 -1.53 -6.39 3.51
C SER A 87 -2.86 -5.72 3.77
N MET A 88 -3.50 -5.22 2.71
CA MET A 88 -4.80 -4.54 2.78
C MET A 88 -5.74 -5.04 1.69
N PHE A 89 -7.05 -4.95 1.93
CA PHE A 89 -8.02 -5.13 0.87
C PHE A 89 -7.81 -4.10 -0.24
N HIS A 90 -8.03 -4.51 -1.49
CA HIS A 90 -8.06 -3.56 -2.58
C HIS A 90 -9.26 -2.62 -2.43
N PRO A 91 -9.09 -1.29 -2.53
CA PRO A 91 -10.20 -0.36 -2.34
C PRO A 91 -11.40 -0.62 -3.25
N ALA A 92 -11.15 -1.08 -4.48
CA ALA A 92 -12.22 -1.44 -5.42
C ALA A 92 -13.06 -2.64 -4.95
N ALA A 93 -12.60 -3.47 -4.02
CA ALA A 93 -13.39 -4.57 -3.47
C ALA A 93 -14.68 -4.07 -2.79
N ALA A 94 -14.66 -2.86 -2.22
CA ALA A 94 -15.84 -2.25 -1.62
C ALA A 94 -16.93 -1.88 -2.64
N LEU A 95 -16.58 -1.76 -3.92
CA LEU A 95 -17.55 -1.50 -5.00
C LEU A 95 -18.40 -2.73 -5.29
N HIS A 96 -17.83 -3.91 -5.12
CA HIS A 96 -18.53 -5.19 -5.34
C HIS A 96 -19.11 -5.78 -4.04
N GLN A 97 -18.48 -5.47 -2.91
CA GLN A 97 -18.87 -5.97 -1.60
C GLN A 97 -18.83 -4.84 -0.56
N ALA A 98 -19.95 -4.13 -0.41
CA ALA A 98 -20.06 -2.96 0.46
C ALA A 98 -19.70 -3.25 1.93
N ALA A 99 -19.90 -4.49 2.39
CA ALA A 99 -19.54 -4.94 3.74
C ALA A 99 -18.03 -4.84 4.04
N LEU A 100 -17.15 -4.77 3.03
CA LEU A 100 -15.71 -4.59 3.21
C LEU A 100 -15.31 -3.14 3.48
N LYS A 101 -16.18 -2.17 3.20
CA LYS A 101 -15.86 -0.75 3.34
C LYS A 101 -15.38 -0.35 4.74
N PRO A 102 -16.03 -0.78 5.84
CA PRO A 102 -15.56 -0.48 7.19
C PRO A 102 -14.17 -1.03 7.47
N ALA A 103 -13.88 -2.26 7.05
CA ALA A 103 -12.57 -2.89 7.23
C ALA A 103 -11.48 -2.14 6.46
N ILE A 104 -11.74 -1.76 5.20
CA ILE A 104 -10.81 -0.98 4.38
C ILE A 104 -10.50 0.37 5.05
N LEU A 105 -11.52 1.09 5.52
CA LEU A 105 -11.33 2.37 6.20
C LEU A 105 -10.53 2.22 7.50
N ALA A 106 -10.81 1.18 8.28
CA ALA A 106 -10.09 0.87 9.52
C ALA A 106 -8.61 0.54 9.26
N ASP A 107 -8.32 -0.24 8.21
CA ASP A 107 -6.94 -0.56 7.84
C ASP A 107 -6.15 0.68 7.42
N PHE A 108 -6.75 1.55 6.61
CA PHE A 108 -6.11 2.81 6.21
C PHE A 108 -5.95 3.79 7.38
N ALA A 109 -6.84 3.77 8.35
CA ALA A 109 -6.72 4.60 9.56
C ALA A 109 -5.53 4.17 10.45
N LYS A 110 -5.16 2.88 10.45
CA LYS A 110 -3.99 2.36 11.17
C LYS A 110 -2.66 2.61 10.43
N LEU A 111 -2.71 2.91 9.15
CA LEU A 111 -1.51 3.02 8.32
C LEU A 111 -0.48 4.02 8.87
N PRO A 112 -0.84 5.21 9.40
CA PRO A 112 0.13 6.13 9.99
C PRO A 112 0.97 5.51 11.11
N GLU A 113 0.33 4.78 12.02
CA GLU A 113 1.00 4.12 13.15
C GLU A 113 1.95 3.02 12.66
N LEU A 114 1.50 2.18 11.72
CA LEU A 114 2.31 1.13 11.12
C LEU A 114 3.50 1.68 10.33
N LEU A 115 3.32 2.82 9.66
CA LEU A 115 4.40 3.51 8.96
C LEU A 115 5.47 4.01 9.93
N GLU A 116 5.07 4.59 11.05
CA GLU A 116 5.99 5.08 12.06
C GLU A 116 6.73 3.93 12.76
N GLU A 117 6.02 2.88 13.12
CA GLU A 117 6.61 1.66 13.69
C GLU A 117 7.69 1.08 12.78
N ALA A 118 7.38 0.90 11.49
CA ALA A 118 8.32 0.37 10.53
C ALA A 118 9.53 1.28 10.29
N ARG A 119 9.33 2.59 10.23
CA ARG A 119 10.44 3.57 10.10
C ARG A 119 11.36 3.52 11.30
N THR A 120 10.81 3.51 12.50
CA THR A 120 11.55 3.41 13.74
C THR A 120 12.35 2.12 13.78
N ALA A 121 11.73 0.99 13.48
CA ALA A 121 12.38 -0.32 13.48
C ALA A 121 13.50 -0.46 12.42
N LEU A 122 13.45 0.32 11.34
CA LEU A 122 14.47 0.36 10.29
C LEU A 122 15.54 1.46 10.52
N GLY A 123 15.43 2.24 11.60
CA GLY A 123 16.32 3.37 11.84
C GLY A 123 16.21 4.48 10.78
N ARG A 124 15.09 4.55 10.06
CA ARG A 124 14.81 5.50 8.96
C ARG A 124 13.82 6.58 9.42
N SER A 125 14.04 7.15 10.59
CA SER A 125 13.20 8.20 11.16
C SER A 125 13.28 9.48 10.33
N ALA A 126 12.36 9.67 9.40
CA ALA A 126 12.04 11.00 8.90
C ALA A 126 10.81 11.50 9.66
N PRO A 127 10.78 12.74 10.17
CA PRO A 127 9.61 13.26 10.85
C PRO A 127 8.43 13.28 9.88
N ILE A 128 7.37 12.54 10.22
CA ILE A 128 6.08 12.73 9.55
C ILE A 128 5.64 14.15 9.91
N LYS A 129 5.50 15.03 8.93
CA LYS A 129 4.81 16.31 9.15
C LYS A 129 3.44 15.97 9.73
N LYS A 130 3.17 16.43 10.95
CA LYS A 130 1.88 16.18 11.60
C LYS A 130 0.77 16.69 10.67
N VAL A 131 -0.33 15.95 10.58
CA VAL A 131 -1.51 16.31 9.76
C VAL A 131 -2.00 17.75 10.01
N ALA A 132 -1.71 18.32 11.18
CA ALA A 132 -1.94 19.72 11.51
C ALA A 132 -1.13 20.70 10.66
N GLU A 133 0.17 20.42 10.41
CA GLU A 133 1.04 21.29 9.60
C GLU A 133 0.65 21.25 8.12
N LEU A 134 0.17 20.09 7.63
CA LEU A 134 -0.35 19.96 6.26
C LEU A 134 -1.66 20.76 6.03
N LYS A 135 -2.47 20.96 7.07
CA LYS A 135 -3.68 21.81 6.98
C LYS A 135 -3.34 23.28 6.90
N GLU A 136 -2.30 23.71 7.59
CA GLU A 136 -1.83 25.10 7.53
C GLU A 136 -1.19 25.42 6.17
N ASP A 137 -0.38 24.51 5.61
CA ASP A 137 0.20 24.63 4.27
C ASP A 137 -0.90 24.69 3.18
N LEU A 138 -1.98 23.92 3.32
CA LEU A 138 -3.11 23.94 2.38
C LEU A 138 -3.97 25.20 2.50
N GLN A 139 -4.07 25.82 3.68
CA GLN A 139 -4.77 27.09 3.86
C GLN A 139 -3.99 28.27 3.29
N GLN A 140 -2.67 28.21 3.29
CA GLN A 140 -1.83 29.23 2.64
C GLN A 140 -1.86 29.18 1.12
N LEU A 141 -2.14 27.99 0.52
CA LEU A 141 -2.25 27.84 -0.94
C LEU A 141 -3.61 28.30 -1.52
N ASN A 142 -4.60 28.59 -0.69
CA ASN A 142 -5.92 29.07 -1.11
C ASN A 142 -6.05 30.61 -1.15
N LEU A 143 -4.93 31.32 -1.25
CA LEU A 143 -4.88 32.79 -1.33
C LEU A 143 -4.70 33.32 -2.76
N PHE A 144 -5.31 32.62 -3.74
CA PHE A 144 -5.53 33.19 -5.09
C PHE A 144 -6.90 32.78 -5.62
#